data_a9d869731659ab73d8b6f7b306dd1ae8
#
_entry.id   a9d869731659ab73d8b6f7b306dd1ae8
#
_cell.length_a   1.000
_cell.length_b   1.000
_cell.length_c   1.000
_cell.angle_alpha   90.00
_cell.angle_beta   90.00
_cell.angle_gamma   90.00
#
_symmetry.space_group_name_H-M   'P 1'
#
loop_
_entity.id
_entity.type
_entity.pdbx_description
1 polymer ?
#
loop_
_entity_poly.entity_id
_entity_poly.type
_entity_poly.pdbx_seq_one_letter_code
_entity_poly.pdbx_strand_id
1 'polypeptide(L)'
;MTDIAEIVARQILDSRGNPTVEVDVVLDDGSFGRAAVPSGASTGAHEAVELRDGDKDEWGGKGVQKAVDAVNGEIFDALSGMDAEDQRRIDEALISLDGTQNKSRLGANAILGVSLACAKASAISSNLPLYRYLGGVTARVLPTPMMNIINGGAHADNPIDIQEFMILPTGAESFSEGLRMGAEIFHALKKALKDAGHNTNVGDEGGFAPNLQSAEAALEFITKAGQSAGYLAGEDFQLGLDVASTEFFKDGKYVMTGEGKTFDQDGMVGYLADLCERFPIVSIEDGCAEDDFDGWKLLTERLGDRVQLVGDDLFVTNPARLAAGIGEGLAKSILIKVNQIGTLSETLDAVDIAHRAGYTAVMSHRSGETEDSTIADLAVATNCGQIKTGSLARSDRTAKYNQLLRIEEMLGDQGAYYGDGMLLK
;
A
#
# COMPACT_ATOMS: atom_id res chain seq x y z
N MET A 1 -2.07 -16.39 -30.42
CA MET A 1 -3.03 -16.86 -29.41
C MET A 1 -2.46 -16.50 -28.06
N THR A 2 -3.29 -16.05 -27.19
CA THR A 2 -2.95 -15.56 -25.84
C THR A 2 -3.13 -16.66 -24.77
N ASP A 3 -3.15 -17.93 -25.25
CA ASP A 3 -3.30 -19.08 -24.36
C ASP A 3 -2.02 -19.26 -23.52
N ILE A 4 -2.19 -19.65 -22.26
CA ILE A 4 -1.09 -19.89 -21.31
C ILE A 4 -0.33 -21.16 -21.74
N ALA A 5 0.92 -20.97 -22.15
CA ALA A 5 1.81 -22.06 -22.58
C ALA A 5 2.66 -22.60 -21.40
N GLU A 6 3.11 -21.71 -20.52
CA GLU A 6 3.98 -22.07 -19.39
C GLU A 6 3.73 -21.16 -18.20
N ILE A 7 3.77 -21.71 -16.97
CA ILE A 7 3.82 -20.99 -15.71
C ILE A 7 4.97 -21.57 -14.89
N VAL A 8 5.89 -20.70 -14.44
CA VAL A 8 7.04 -21.10 -13.62
C VAL A 8 7.15 -20.17 -12.42
N ALA A 9 7.13 -20.74 -11.23
CA ALA A 9 7.38 -20.00 -10.01
C ALA A 9 8.73 -20.35 -9.40
N ARG A 10 9.26 -19.39 -8.64
CA ARG A 10 10.47 -19.55 -7.83
C ARG A 10 10.39 -18.77 -6.56
N GLN A 11 11.23 -19.15 -5.61
CA GLN A 11 11.46 -18.39 -4.39
C GLN A 11 12.54 -17.34 -4.65
N ILE A 12 12.23 -16.07 -4.31
CA ILE A 12 13.19 -14.94 -4.32
C ILE A 12 13.23 -14.31 -2.94
N LEU A 13 14.07 -13.29 -2.73
CA LEU A 13 14.11 -12.53 -1.47
C LEU A 13 13.34 -11.22 -1.58
N ASP A 14 12.58 -10.91 -0.53
CA ASP A 14 11.98 -9.59 -0.32
C ASP A 14 12.99 -8.58 0.25
N SER A 15 12.57 -7.32 0.42
CA SER A 15 13.39 -6.21 0.94
C SER A 15 13.84 -6.40 2.40
N ARG A 16 13.27 -7.36 3.11
CA ARG A 16 13.64 -7.74 4.49
C ARG A 16 14.52 -8.99 4.53
N GLY A 17 14.88 -9.56 3.37
CA GLY A 17 15.65 -10.79 3.25
C GLY A 17 14.83 -12.06 3.57
N ASN A 18 13.52 -11.98 3.57
CA ASN A 18 12.65 -13.15 3.70
C ASN A 18 12.29 -13.70 2.31
N PRO A 19 12.06 -15.01 2.17
CA PRO A 19 11.57 -15.58 0.93
C PRO A 19 10.19 -15.05 0.54
N THR A 20 9.99 -14.85 -0.77
CA THR A 20 8.68 -14.58 -1.37
C THR A 20 8.57 -15.25 -2.74
N VAL A 21 7.37 -15.28 -3.30
CA VAL A 21 7.06 -15.94 -4.58
C VAL A 21 7.26 -14.96 -5.74
N GLU A 22 7.96 -15.42 -6.78
CA GLU A 22 7.99 -14.80 -8.10
C GLU A 22 7.44 -15.78 -9.13
N VAL A 23 6.58 -15.31 -10.03
CA VAL A 23 5.94 -16.10 -11.08
C VAL A 23 6.23 -15.52 -12.44
N ASP A 24 6.59 -16.40 -13.37
CA ASP A 24 6.67 -16.14 -14.81
C ASP A 24 5.51 -16.83 -15.53
N VAL A 25 4.88 -16.13 -16.46
CA VAL A 25 3.87 -16.66 -17.39
C VAL A 25 4.33 -16.40 -18.80
N VAL A 26 4.30 -17.45 -19.64
CA VAL A 26 4.58 -17.35 -21.08
C VAL A 26 3.33 -17.75 -21.85
N LEU A 27 2.96 -16.95 -22.84
CA LEU A 27 1.83 -17.21 -23.73
C LEU A 27 2.28 -17.88 -25.04
N ASP A 28 1.35 -18.49 -25.79
CA ASP A 28 1.63 -19.18 -27.06
C ASP A 28 2.27 -18.27 -28.12
N ASP A 29 2.05 -16.95 -28.04
CA ASP A 29 2.68 -15.98 -28.96
C ASP A 29 4.10 -15.58 -28.51
N GLY A 30 4.59 -16.14 -27.38
CA GLY A 30 5.88 -15.85 -26.79
C GLY A 30 5.89 -14.62 -25.87
N SER A 31 4.75 -13.97 -25.63
CA SER A 31 4.64 -12.88 -24.66
C SER A 31 4.90 -13.38 -23.25
N PHE A 32 5.63 -12.57 -22.45
CA PHE A 32 6.18 -12.94 -21.16
C PHE A 32 5.74 -11.94 -20.09
N GLY A 33 5.17 -12.45 -18.98
CA GLY A 33 4.83 -11.65 -17.80
C GLY A 33 5.53 -12.20 -16.56
N ARG A 34 6.12 -11.31 -15.75
CA ARG A 34 6.74 -11.63 -14.45
C ARG A 34 6.13 -10.81 -13.34
N ALA A 35 5.76 -11.43 -12.23
CA ALA A 35 5.28 -10.75 -11.04
C ALA A 35 5.93 -11.32 -9.78
N ALA A 36 6.35 -10.44 -8.88
CA ALA A 36 6.83 -10.81 -7.55
C ALA A 36 5.83 -10.32 -6.49
N VAL A 37 5.58 -11.15 -5.49
CA VAL A 37 4.52 -10.93 -4.50
C VAL A 37 5.08 -10.22 -3.28
N PRO A 38 4.46 -9.12 -2.80
CA PRO A 38 4.86 -8.47 -1.56
C PRO A 38 4.38 -9.25 -0.31
N SER A 39 4.97 -8.93 0.85
CA SER A 39 4.70 -9.60 2.12
C SER A 39 4.54 -8.60 3.28
N GLY A 40 3.54 -8.75 4.14
CA GLY A 40 3.33 -7.90 5.30
C GLY A 40 4.28 -8.20 6.47
N ALA A 41 4.53 -7.20 7.33
CA ALA A 41 5.13 -7.41 8.66
C ALA A 41 4.05 -7.61 9.72
N SER A 42 3.12 -6.67 9.83
CA SER A 42 1.82 -6.83 10.49
C SER A 42 0.81 -7.33 9.44
N THR A 43 -0.12 -8.17 9.86
CA THR A 43 -1.19 -8.67 8.99
C THR A 43 -2.52 -8.54 9.73
N GLY A 44 -3.49 -7.87 9.11
CA GLY A 44 -4.86 -7.81 9.61
C GLY A 44 -5.45 -9.23 9.76
N ALA A 45 -6.23 -9.45 10.80
CA ALA A 45 -6.78 -10.78 11.12
C ALA A 45 -7.64 -11.38 9.99
N HIS A 46 -8.10 -10.54 9.07
CA HIS A 46 -9.01 -10.92 7.99
C HIS A 46 -8.36 -10.96 6.60
N GLU A 47 -7.03 -10.81 6.51
CA GLU A 47 -6.30 -10.93 5.24
C GLU A 47 -6.36 -12.35 4.67
N ALA A 48 -6.24 -12.46 3.34
CA ALA A 48 -5.96 -13.73 2.69
C ALA A 48 -4.60 -14.28 3.15
N VAL A 49 -4.51 -15.62 3.25
CA VAL A 49 -3.36 -16.28 3.87
C VAL A 49 -2.16 -16.29 2.94
N GLU A 50 -1.06 -15.70 3.38
CA GLU A 50 0.26 -15.94 2.81
C GLU A 50 0.76 -17.33 3.24
N LEU A 51 0.89 -18.26 2.29
CA LEU A 51 1.32 -19.63 2.60
C LEU A 51 2.83 -19.66 2.85
N ARG A 52 3.20 -20.06 4.08
CA ARG A 52 4.57 -20.28 4.53
C ARG A 52 4.81 -21.76 4.83
N ASP A 53 6.03 -22.23 4.60
CA ASP A 53 6.38 -23.66 4.79
C ASP A 53 6.32 -24.09 6.25
N GLY A 54 6.68 -23.20 7.18
CA GLY A 54 6.68 -23.44 8.61
C GLY A 54 7.82 -24.32 9.10
N ASP A 55 8.74 -24.74 8.20
CA ASP A 55 9.92 -25.51 8.55
C ASP A 55 10.99 -24.59 9.17
N LYS A 56 11.22 -24.73 10.46
CA LYS A 56 12.17 -23.89 11.20
C LYS A 56 13.63 -24.13 10.84
N ASP A 57 13.94 -25.26 10.24
CA ASP A 57 15.31 -25.60 9.81
C ASP A 57 15.68 -24.91 8.50
N GLU A 58 14.66 -24.45 7.73
CA GLU A 58 14.86 -23.67 6.52
C GLU A 58 14.19 -22.31 6.64
N TRP A 59 14.94 -21.23 6.34
CA TRP A 59 14.45 -19.83 6.38
C TRP A 59 13.78 -19.42 7.69
N GLY A 60 14.06 -20.13 8.81
CA GLY A 60 13.41 -19.91 10.09
C GLY A 60 11.87 -20.11 10.07
N GLY A 61 11.39 -20.93 9.16
CA GLY A 61 9.95 -21.22 8.96
C GLY A 61 9.27 -20.32 7.92
N LYS A 62 9.99 -19.34 7.33
CA LYS A 62 9.43 -18.36 6.40
C LYS A 62 9.55 -18.75 4.92
N GLY A 63 10.00 -19.97 4.60
CA GLY A 63 10.05 -20.49 3.23
C GLY A 63 8.68 -20.44 2.54
N VAL A 64 8.66 -20.39 1.22
CA VAL A 64 7.45 -20.37 0.40
C VAL A 64 7.44 -21.49 -0.67
N GLN A 65 8.20 -22.56 -0.42
CA GLN A 65 8.33 -23.66 -1.38
C GLN A 65 6.98 -24.34 -1.67
N LYS A 66 6.13 -24.50 -0.67
CA LYS A 66 4.77 -25.05 -0.88
C LYS A 66 3.94 -24.21 -1.84
N ALA A 67 4.03 -22.88 -1.76
CA ALA A 67 3.36 -22.00 -2.70
C ALA A 67 3.98 -22.09 -4.11
N VAL A 68 5.30 -22.18 -4.21
CA VAL A 68 6.03 -22.41 -5.48
C VAL A 68 5.62 -23.75 -6.11
N ASP A 69 5.56 -24.82 -5.33
CA ASP A 69 5.18 -26.16 -5.81
C ASP A 69 3.71 -26.18 -6.29
N ALA A 70 2.80 -25.46 -5.60
CA ALA A 70 1.42 -25.33 -6.04
C ALA A 70 1.32 -24.61 -7.39
N VAL A 71 2.10 -23.55 -7.63
CA VAL A 71 2.13 -22.84 -8.92
C VAL A 71 2.68 -23.74 -10.02
N ASN A 72 3.82 -24.41 -9.77
CA ASN A 72 4.49 -25.27 -10.77
C ASN A 72 3.75 -26.60 -11.04
N GLY A 73 2.77 -26.94 -10.21
CA GLY A 73 1.96 -28.16 -10.32
C GLY A 73 0.50 -27.86 -10.63
N GLU A 74 -0.37 -27.98 -9.62
CA GLU A 74 -1.81 -27.96 -9.80
C GLU A 74 -2.38 -26.67 -10.39
N ILE A 75 -1.76 -25.50 -10.13
CA ILE A 75 -2.19 -24.23 -10.73
C ILE A 75 -1.87 -24.24 -12.23
N PHE A 76 -0.64 -24.63 -12.61
CA PHE A 76 -0.28 -24.75 -14.02
C PHE A 76 -1.19 -25.75 -14.75
N ASP A 77 -1.43 -26.94 -14.16
CA ASP A 77 -2.31 -27.95 -14.76
C ASP A 77 -3.74 -27.41 -14.98
N ALA A 78 -4.25 -26.58 -14.07
CA ALA A 78 -5.60 -26.02 -14.16
C ALA A 78 -5.72 -24.88 -15.19
N LEU A 79 -4.66 -24.09 -15.39
CA LEU A 79 -4.69 -22.87 -16.22
C LEU A 79 -4.08 -23.07 -17.62
N SER A 80 -3.30 -24.13 -17.85
CA SER A 80 -2.68 -24.41 -19.15
C SER A 80 -3.70 -24.42 -20.26
N GLY A 81 -3.43 -23.63 -21.32
CA GLY A 81 -4.33 -23.49 -22.48
C GLY A 81 -5.54 -22.55 -22.24
N MET A 82 -5.66 -21.93 -21.08
CA MET A 82 -6.64 -20.86 -20.89
C MET A 82 -6.15 -19.57 -21.53
N ASP A 83 -7.08 -18.77 -22.04
CA ASP A 83 -6.80 -17.44 -22.58
C ASP A 83 -6.45 -16.46 -21.44
N ALA A 84 -5.22 -15.97 -21.43
CA ALA A 84 -4.74 -15.06 -20.39
C ALA A 84 -5.37 -13.65 -20.45
N GLU A 85 -6.00 -13.26 -21.58
CA GLU A 85 -6.75 -12.00 -21.67
C GLU A 85 -8.06 -12.03 -20.87
N ASP A 86 -8.60 -13.23 -20.59
CA ASP A 86 -9.78 -13.40 -19.74
C ASP A 86 -9.40 -13.42 -18.25
N GLN A 87 -8.86 -12.29 -17.75
CA GLN A 87 -8.35 -12.15 -16.39
C GLN A 87 -9.33 -12.63 -15.33
N ARG A 88 -10.63 -12.29 -15.47
CA ARG A 88 -11.63 -12.69 -14.48
C ARG A 88 -11.78 -14.19 -14.40
N ARG A 89 -11.77 -14.85 -15.55
CA ARG A 89 -11.88 -16.31 -15.61
C ARG A 89 -10.65 -17.01 -15.04
N ILE A 90 -9.45 -16.44 -15.26
CA ILE A 90 -8.20 -16.91 -14.62
C ILE A 90 -8.33 -16.80 -13.09
N ASP A 91 -8.72 -15.63 -12.58
CA ASP A 91 -8.82 -15.40 -11.14
C ASP A 91 -9.92 -16.27 -10.49
N GLU A 92 -11.07 -16.44 -11.16
CA GLU A 92 -12.15 -17.34 -10.71
C GLU A 92 -11.69 -18.81 -10.68
N ALA A 93 -10.89 -19.24 -11.66
CA ALA A 93 -10.33 -20.59 -11.68
C ALA A 93 -9.36 -20.80 -10.50
N LEU A 94 -8.50 -19.83 -10.21
CA LEU A 94 -7.58 -19.85 -9.08
C LEU A 94 -8.31 -19.90 -7.72
N ILE A 95 -9.33 -19.05 -7.53
CA ILE A 95 -10.17 -19.02 -6.33
C ILE A 95 -10.92 -20.36 -6.16
N SER A 96 -11.49 -20.89 -7.25
CA SER A 96 -12.22 -22.15 -7.22
C SER A 96 -11.30 -23.33 -6.96
N LEU A 97 -10.07 -23.30 -7.49
CA LEU A 97 -9.06 -24.33 -7.26
C LEU A 97 -8.62 -24.34 -5.80
N ASP A 98 -8.41 -23.17 -5.18
CA ASP A 98 -8.12 -23.08 -3.74
C ASP A 98 -9.28 -23.60 -2.88
N GLY A 99 -10.49 -23.17 -3.17
CA GLY A 99 -11.74 -23.64 -2.55
C GLY A 99 -11.91 -23.22 -1.08
N THR A 100 -11.01 -22.38 -0.51
CA THR A 100 -11.14 -21.85 0.84
C THR A 100 -11.49 -20.36 0.80
N GLN A 101 -12.13 -19.86 1.86
CA GLN A 101 -12.60 -18.48 1.91
C GLN A 101 -11.45 -17.47 1.89
N ASN A 102 -10.32 -17.81 2.50
CA ASN A 102 -9.15 -16.94 2.68
C ASN A 102 -7.90 -17.40 1.92
N LYS A 103 -8.07 -18.24 0.90
CA LYS A 103 -6.98 -18.74 0.07
C LYS A 103 -5.89 -19.51 0.84
N SER A 104 -6.28 -20.19 1.93
CA SER A 104 -5.33 -20.85 2.84
C SER A 104 -4.76 -22.17 2.31
N ARG A 105 -5.34 -22.77 1.26
CA ARG A 105 -4.86 -24.05 0.71
C ARG A 105 -3.67 -23.88 -0.24
N LEU A 106 -3.80 -23.01 -1.23
CA LEU A 106 -2.74 -22.70 -2.21
C LEU A 106 -1.85 -21.55 -1.76
N GLY A 107 -2.42 -20.64 -0.99
CA GLY A 107 -1.80 -19.39 -0.56
C GLY A 107 -2.14 -18.21 -1.47
N ALA A 108 -2.51 -17.08 -0.88
CA ALA A 108 -2.74 -15.84 -1.60
C ALA A 108 -1.50 -15.41 -2.39
N ASN A 109 -0.30 -15.70 -1.90
CA ASN A 109 0.97 -15.42 -2.58
C ASN A 109 1.13 -16.21 -3.89
N ALA A 110 0.80 -17.51 -3.92
CA ALA A 110 0.80 -18.31 -5.15
C ALA A 110 -0.23 -17.77 -6.15
N ILE A 111 -1.45 -17.56 -5.70
CA ILE A 111 -2.58 -17.09 -6.51
C ILE A 111 -2.29 -15.72 -7.12
N LEU A 112 -1.86 -14.76 -6.30
CA LEU A 112 -1.56 -13.38 -6.74
C LEU A 112 -0.41 -13.34 -7.76
N GLY A 113 0.66 -14.10 -7.52
CA GLY A 113 1.79 -14.16 -8.44
C GLY A 113 1.35 -14.54 -9.85
N VAL A 114 0.51 -15.57 -9.97
CA VAL A 114 -0.04 -16.02 -11.27
C VAL A 114 -0.99 -14.98 -11.84
N SER A 115 -1.93 -14.47 -11.06
CA SER A 115 -2.90 -13.45 -11.48
C SER A 115 -2.23 -12.22 -12.10
N LEU A 116 -1.22 -11.66 -11.44
CA LEU A 116 -0.48 -10.48 -11.91
C LEU A 116 0.43 -10.80 -13.11
N ALA A 117 1.06 -11.98 -13.14
CA ALA A 117 1.93 -12.37 -14.23
C ALA A 117 1.11 -12.60 -15.53
N CYS A 118 -0.10 -13.17 -15.45
CA CYS A 118 -1.03 -13.28 -16.57
C CYS A 118 -1.41 -11.90 -17.14
N ALA A 119 -1.79 -10.95 -16.28
CA ALA A 119 -2.11 -9.59 -16.70
C ALA A 119 -0.94 -8.91 -17.43
N LYS A 120 0.29 -9.09 -16.92
CA LYS A 120 1.51 -8.53 -17.55
C LYS A 120 1.81 -9.19 -18.90
N ALA A 121 1.68 -10.52 -19.01
CA ALA A 121 1.86 -11.24 -20.27
C ALA A 121 0.84 -10.77 -21.33
N SER A 122 -0.43 -10.64 -20.94
CA SER A 122 -1.51 -10.15 -21.81
C SER A 122 -1.31 -8.71 -22.26
N ALA A 123 -0.80 -7.83 -21.36
CA ALA A 123 -0.44 -6.46 -21.73
C ALA A 123 0.67 -6.44 -22.79
N ILE A 124 1.70 -7.28 -22.66
CA ILE A 124 2.78 -7.41 -23.64
C ILE A 124 2.23 -7.94 -24.98
N SER A 125 1.40 -8.99 -24.96
CA SER A 125 0.75 -9.53 -26.16
C SER A 125 -0.09 -8.49 -26.88
N SER A 126 -0.81 -7.66 -26.13
CA SER A 126 -1.60 -6.52 -26.67
C SER A 126 -0.73 -5.32 -27.11
N ASN A 127 0.59 -5.38 -26.92
CA ASN A 127 1.52 -4.28 -27.17
C ASN A 127 1.13 -2.99 -26.45
N LEU A 128 0.65 -3.10 -25.19
CA LEU A 128 0.25 -2.00 -24.33
C LEU A 128 1.07 -2.00 -23.04
N PRO A 129 1.41 -0.83 -22.47
CA PRO A 129 1.89 -0.77 -21.09
C PRO A 129 0.78 -1.21 -20.14
N LEU A 130 1.17 -1.81 -19.00
CA LEU A 130 0.23 -2.46 -18.09
C LEU A 130 -0.89 -1.51 -17.61
N TYR A 131 -0.54 -0.27 -17.23
CA TYR A 131 -1.56 0.70 -16.80
C TYR A 131 -2.63 0.97 -17.87
N ARG A 132 -2.22 0.99 -19.16
CA ARG A 132 -3.12 1.21 -20.28
C ARG A 132 -3.95 -0.02 -20.62
N TYR A 133 -3.35 -1.20 -20.53
CA TYR A 133 -4.04 -2.47 -20.72
C TYR A 133 -5.19 -2.63 -19.72
N LEU A 134 -4.92 -2.37 -18.44
CA LEU A 134 -5.90 -2.54 -17.36
C LEU A 134 -6.92 -1.39 -17.28
N GLY A 135 -6.48 -0.14 -17.44
CA GLY A 135 -7.32 1.04 -17.25
C GLY A 135 -7.92 1.63 -18.52
N GLY A 136 -7.54 1.08 -19.69
CA GLY A 136 -8.03 1.55 -20.99
C GLY A 136 -7.68 3.00 -21.29
N VAL A 137 -8.51 3.66 -22.10
CA VAL A 137 -8.27 5.02 -22.58
C VAL A 137 -8.40 6.09 -21.50
N THR A 138 -9.01 5.78 -20.38
CA THR A 138 -9.22 6.71 -19.26
C THR A 138 -8.08 6.74 -18.26
N ALA A 139 -7.15 5.77 -18.30
CA ALA A 139 -6.00 5.68 -17.42
C ALA A 139 -4.99 6.80 -17.71
N ARG A 140 -5.02 7.89 -16.91
CA ARG A 140 -4.19 9.08 -17.12
C ARG A 140 -3.90 9.88 -15.86
N VAL A 141 -4.47 9.51 -14.70
CA VAL A 141 -4.25 10.23 -13.47
C VAL A 141 -3.00 9.69 -12.79
N LEU A 142 -1.99 10.54 -12.66
CA LEU A 142 -0.79 10.26 -11.86
C LEU A 142 -1.11 10.50 -10.39
N PRO A 143 -0.86 9.52 -9.51
CA PRO A 143 -1.26 9.60 -8.11
C PRO A 143 -0.40 10.59 -7.34
N THR A 144 -1.00 11.27 -6.35
CA THR A 144 -0.26 11.98 -5.30
C THR A 144 0.42 10.94 -4.40
N PRO A 145 1.76 10.98 -4.28
CA PRO A 145 2.46 10.05 -3.41
C PRO A 145 2.33 10.44 -1.94
N MET A 146 2.00 9.46 -1.11
CA MET A 146 2.02 9.55 0.35
C MET A 146 3.35 8.97 0.84
N MET A 147 4.34 9.85 1.04
CA MET A 147 5.73 9.45 1.25
C MET A 147 6.03 9.32 2.75
N ASN A 148 6.19 8.10 3.24
CA ASN A 148 6.55 7.81 4.64
C ASN A 148 8.00 8.24 4.93
N ILE A 149 8.21 9.36 5.64
CA ILE A 149 9.55 9.92 5.89
C ILE A 149 10.05 9.77 7.34
N ILE A 150 9.15 9.48 8.30
CA ILE A 150 9.50 9.08 9.67
C ILE A 150 8.70 7.83 10.03
N ASN A 151 9.39 6.83 10.57
CA ASN A 151 8.83 5.57 11.04
C ASN A 151 8.80 5.50 12.57
N GLY A 152 7.74 4.90 13.10
CA GLY A 152 7.58 4.50 14.50
C GLY A 152 6.85 3.16 14.60
N GLY A 153 6.20 2.88 15.70
CA GLY A 153 5.41 1.67 15.93
C GLY A 153 6.16 0.38 15.55
N ALA A 154 5.50 -0.52 14.86
CA ALA A 154 6.09 -1.78 14.40
C ALA A 154 7.17 -1.62 13.32
N HIS A 155 7.28 -0.44 12.68
CA HIS A 155 8.24 -0.17 11.60
C HIS A 155 9.59 0.36 12.08
N ALA A 156 9.76 0.65 13.39
CA ALA A 156 11.00 1.19 13.94
C ALA A 156 11.20 0.79 15.41
N ASP A 157 12.46 0.53 15.79
CA ASP A 157 12.84 0.34 17.20
C ASP A 157 13.08 1.72 17.87
N ASN A 158 12.00 2.43 18.16
CA ASN A 158 12.01 3.74 18.79
C ASN A 158 10.74 3.94 19.64
N PRO A 159 10.64 5.00 20.50
CA PRO A 159 9.51 5.21 21.39
C PRO A 159 8.28 5.86 20.74
N ILE A 160 8.22 6.01 19.42
CA ILE A 160 7.06 6.60 18.73
C ILE A 160 6.00 5.52 18.55
N ASP A 161 4.79 5.72 19.08
CA ASP A 161 3.69 4.73 18.96
C ASP A 161 3.02 4.75 17.58
N ILE A 162 2.84 5.93 16.96
CA ILE A 162 2.30 6.07 15.59
C ILE A 162 3.30 5.50 14.58
N GLN A 163 2.81 4.67 13.65
CA GLN A 163 3.65 3.84 12.78
C GLN A 163 4.33 4.64 11.66
N GLU A 164 3.60 5.56 11.00
CA GLU A 164 4.13 6.31 9.87
C GLU A 164 3.71 7.78 9.87
N PHE A 165 4.66 8.62 9.47
CA PHE A 165 4.46 10.05 9.23
C PHE A 165 4.80 10.35 7.78
N MET A 166 3.78 10.77 7.03
CA MET A 166 3.87 10.95 5.58
C MET A 166 3.80 12.41 5.17
N ILE A 167 4.50 12.74 4.09
CA ILE A 167 4.32 14.01 3.35
C ILE A 167 3.59 13.72 2.04
N LEU A 168 2.72 14.64 1.64
CA LEU A 168 1.87 14.57 0.46
C LEU A 168 2.05 15.86 -0.34
N PRO A 169 2.78 15.85 -1.48
CA PRO A 169 3.12 17.06 -2.25
C PRO A 169 1.92 17.53 -3.09
N THR A 170 0.87 17.99 -2.41
CA THR A 170 -0.41 18.36 -3.03
C THR A 170 -0.36 19.64 -3.85
N GLY A 171 0.59 20.55 -3.55
CA GLY A 171 0.78 21.81 -4.28
C GLY A 171 1.66 21.70 -5.53
N ALA A 172 2.21 20.51 -5.84
CA ALA A 172 3.00 20.32 -7.05
C ALA A 172 2.11 20.32 -8.31
N GLU A 173 2.64 20.77 -9.44
CA GLU A 173 1.92 20.80 -10.73
C GLU A 173 2.04 19.49 -11.54
N SER A 174 3.01 18.62 -11.17
CA SER A 174 3.29 17.35 -11.83
C SER A 174 3.76 16.30 -10.83
N PHE A 175 3.72 15.02 -11.23
CA PHE A 175 4.25 13.95 -10.40
C PHE A 175 5.76 14.10 -10.18
N SER A 176 6.51 14.41 -11.22
CA SER A 176 7.96 14.62 -11.16
C SER A 176 8.34 15.78 -10.23
N GLU A 177 7.57 16.87 -10.21
CA GLU A 177 7.77 17.97 -9.28
C GLU A 177 7.44 17.56 -7.85
N GLY A 178 6.33 16.85 -7.63
CA GLY A 178 5.97 16.29 -6.31
C GLY A 178 7.04 15.34 -5.76
N LEU A 179 7.62 14.51 -6.63
CA LEU A 179 8.71 13.61 -6.26
C LEU A 179 10.01 14.39 -5.90
N ARG A 180 10.34 15.45 -6.64
CA ARG A 180 11.47 16.34 -6.35
C ARG A 180 11.27 17.04 -5.00
N MET A 181 10.09 17.62 -4.76
CA MET A 181 9.73 18.25 -3.48
C MET A 181 9.93 17.27 -2.32
N GLY A 182 9.40 16.05 -2.44
CA GLY A 182 9.57 15.01 -1.43
C GLY A 182 11.04 14.69 -1.16
N ALA A 183 11.87 14.55 -2.21
CA ALA A 183 13.29 14.26 -2.07
C ALA A 183 14.06 15.40 -1.37
N GLU A 184 13.75 16.64 -1.68
CA GLU A 184 14.35 17.83 -1.06
C GLU A 184 13.96 17.93 0.43
N ILE A 185 12.69 17.69 0.78
CA ILE A 185 12.24 17.62 2.18
C ILE A 185 12.90 16.46 2.92
N PHE A 186 13.01 15.27 2.31
CA PHE A 186 13.67 14.10 2.90
C PHE A 186 15.14 14.42 3.26
N HIS A 187 15.90 15.05 2.36
CA HIS A 187 17.27 15.44 2.63
C HIS A 187 17.40 16.55 3.69
N ALA A 188 16.50 17.52 3.68
CA ALA A 188 16.43 18.55 4.72
C ALA A 188 16.13 17.95 6.10
N LEU A 189 15.20 16.98 6.16
CA LEU A 189 14.86 16.24 7.38
C LEU A 189 16.07 15.45 7.91
N LYS A 190 16.80 14.75 7.00
CA LYS A 190 18.03 14.03 7.38
C LYS A 190 19.03 14.97 8.05
N LYS A 191 19.22 16.16 7.47
CA LYS A 191 20.13 17.16 8.03
C LYS A 191 19.62 17.66 9.40
N ALA A 192 18.35 18.00 9.53
CA ALA A 192 17.77 18.51 10.77
C ALA A 192 17.87 17.48 11.91
N LEU A 193 17.56 16.20 11.65
CA LEU A 193 17.69 15.12 12.62
C LEU A 193 19.16 14.95 13.06
N LYS A 194 20.10 14.96 12.11
CA LYS A 194 21.52 14.83 12.41
C LYS A 194 22.05 16.01 13.24
N ASP A 195 21.67 17.24 12.90
CA ASP A 195 22.08 18.44 13.61
C ASP A 195 21.54 18.47 15.06
N ALA A 196 20.37 17.84 15.28
CA ALA A 196 19.78 17.65 16.60
C ALA A 196 20.34 16.43 17.37
N GLY A 197 21.26 15.66 16.77
CA GLY A 197 21.89 14.50 17.40
C GLY A 197 21.08 13.21 17.32
N HIS A 198 20.04 13.16 16.48
CA HIS A 198 19.24 11.95 16.26
C HIS A 198 19.86 11.03 15.22
N ASN A 199 19.50 9.75 15.31
CA ASN A 199 19.82 8.74 14.31
C ASN A 199 19.10 9.02 12.98
N THR A 200 19.82 8.81 11.87
CA THR A 200 19.29 8.96 10.50
C THR A 200 19.36 7.64 9.71
N ASN A 201 19.40 6.50 10.39
CA ASN A 201 19.16 5.21 9.75
C ASN A 201 17.71 5.12 9.30
N VAL A 202 17.48 4.35 8.23
CA VAL A 202 16.15 4.16 7.68
C VAL A 202 15.56 2.82 8.10
N GLY A 203 14.25 2.80 8.29
CA GLY A 203 13.47 1.60 8.56
C GLY A 203 13.18 0.79 7.27
N ASP A 204 12.33 -0.21 7.40
CA ASP A 204 11.97 -1.15 6.32
C ASP A 204 11.37 -0.45 5.10
N GLU A 205 10.69 0.67 5.29
CA GLU A 205 10.05 1.43 4.23
C GLU A 205 10.85 2.66 3.75
N GLY A 206 12.10 2.78 4.21
CA GLY A 206 13.02 3.83 3.76
C GLY A 206 12.90 5.18 4.48
N GLY A 207 11.92 5.37 5.36
CA GLY A 207 11.80 6.54 6.25
C GLY A 207 12.81 6.48 7.39
N PHE A 208 13.13 7.64 7.99
CA PHE A 208 14.02 7.69 9.15
C PHE A 208 13.36 7.09 10.40
N ALA A 209 14.18 6.51 11.28
CA ALA A 209 13.74 5.93 12.54
C ALA A 209 14.42 6.62 13.74
N PRO A 210 14.18 7.92 13.98
CA PRO A 210 14.81 8.67 15.07
C PRO A 210 14.16 8.34 16.43
N ASN A 211 14.91 8.48 17.52
CA ASN A 211 14.39 8.38 18.87
C ASN A 211 13.71 9.69 19.29
N LEU A 212 12.53 9.96 18.76
CA LEU A 212 11.68 11.09 19.16
C LEU A 212 10.70 10.65 20.24
N GLN A 213 10.27 11.60 21.07
CA GLN A 213 9.50 11.28 22.28
C GLN A 213 7.97 11.29 22.06
N SER A 214 7.52 11.78 20.90
CA SER A 214 6.09 11.89 20.60
C SER A 214 5.84 12.06 19.09
N ALA A 215 4.61 11.80 18.68
CA ALA A 215 4.11 12.09 17.33
C ALA A 215 4.22 13.60 17.00
N GLU A 216 3.92 14.47 17.97
CA GLU A 216 4.07 15.92 17.80
C GLU A 216 5.50 16.32 17.44
N ALA A 217 6.51 15.77 18.13
CA ALA A 217 7.91 16.03 17.81
C ALA A 217 8.29 15.60 16.39
N ALA A 218 7.76 14.48 15.91
CA ALA A 218 7.95 14.02 14.54
C ALA A 218 7.36 15.00 13.52
N LEU A 219 6.10 15.42 13.73
CA LEU A 219 5.40 16.38 12.87
C LEU A 219 6.11 17.75 12.84
N GLU A 220 6.64 18.21 13.99
CA GLU A 220 7.44 19.45 14.04
C GLU A 220 8.74 19.34 13.23
N PHE A 221 9.48 18.22 13.34
CA PHE A 221 10.69 18.00 12.55
C PHE A 221 10.40 18.03 11.04
N ILE A 222 9.32 17.37 10.62
CA ILE A 222 8.89 17.33 9.21
C ILE A 222 8.53 18.74 8.73
N THR A 223 7.72 19.49 9.48
CA THR A 223 7.29 20.85 9.13
C THR A 223 8.49 21.80 9.00
N LYS A 224 9.41 21.75 9.96
CA LYS A 224 10.66 22.55 9.93
C LYS A 224 11.58 22.15 8.76
N ALA A 225 11.64 20.85 8.43
CA ALA A 225 12.42 20.37 7.30
C ALA A 225 11.84 20.87 5.96
N GLY A 226 10.51 20.81 5.80
CA GLY A 226 9.83 21.40 4.64
C GLY A 226 10.15 22.86 4.46
N GLN A 227 10.00 23.66 5.53
CA GLN A 227 10.33 25.10 5.53
C GLN A 227 11.81 25.33 5.16
N SER A 228 12.73 24.52 5.68
CA SER A 228 14.16 24.62 5.36
C SER A 228 14.48 24.26 3.91
N ALA A 229 13.66 23.43 3.28
CA ALA A 229 13.74 23.08 1.86
C ALA A 229 13.03 24.11 0.96
N GLY A 230 12.33 25.08 1.52
CA GLY A 230 11.61 26.11 0.78
C GLY A 230 10.14 25.82 0.53
N TYR A 231 9.56 24.83 1.23
CA TYR A 231 8.17 24.39 1.09
C TYR A 231 7.38 24.61 2.38
N LEU A 232 6.13 25.07 2.26
CA LEU A 232 5.25 25.35 3.38
C LEU A 232 4.24 24.23 3.58
N ALA A 233 4.24 23.64 4.78
CA ALA A 233 3.22 22.68 5.17
C ALA A 233 1.84 23.36 5.23
N GLY A 234 0.83 22.71 4.64
CA GLY A 234 -0.51 23.27 4.49
C GLY A 234 -0.73 24.04 3.18
N GLU A 235 0.32 24.35 2.44
CA GLU A 235 0.27 25.04 1.13
C GLU A 235 0.88 24.15 0.05
N ASP A 236 2.21 23.91 0.08
CA ASP A 236 2.93 23.13 -0.91
C ASP A 236 2.77 21.62 -0.68
N PHE A 237 2.75 21.20 0.58
CA PHE A 237 2.54 19.82 0.97
C PHE A 237 1.66 19.69 2.21
N GLN A 238 0.99 18.56 2.31
CA GLN A 238 0.19 18.18 3.47
C GLN A 238 0.88 17.03 4.23
N LEU A 239 0.31 16.69 5.41
CA LEU A 239 0.77 15.61 6.25
C LEU A 239 -0.26 14.47 6.28
N GLY A 240 0.23 13.24 6.42
CA GLY A 240 -0.58 12.05 6.64
C GLY A 240 0.00 11.22 7.77
N LEU A 241 -0.88 10.46 8.42
CA LEU A 241 -0.51 9.50 9.47
C LEU A 241 -0.99 8.11 9.09
N ASP A 242 -0.19 7.10 9.36
CA ASP A 242 -0.64 5.74 9.58
C ASP A 242 -0.47 5.45 11.08
N VAL A 243 -1.59 5.32 11.78
CA VAL A 243 -1.59 5.15 13.23
C VAL A 243 -1.40 3.71 13.63
N ALA A 244 -1.87 2.76 12.79
CA ALA A 244 -1.85 1.32 13.04
C ALA A 244 -2.37 0.97 14.45
N SER A 245 -3.52 1.54 14.82
CA SER A 245 -4.03 1.54 16.20
C SER A 245 -4.28 0.17 16.78
N THR A 246 -4.50 -0.85 15.93
CA THR A 246 -4.68 -2.25 16.35
C THR A 246 -3.48 -2.75 17.14
N GLU A 247 -2.25 -2.32 16.84
CA GLU A 247 -1.00 -2.74 17.46
C GLU A 247 -0.92 -2.40 18.98
N PHE A 248 -1.59 -1.32 19.38
CA PHE A 248 -1.60 -0.88 20.79
C PHE A 248 -3.01 -0.83 21.41
N PHE A 249 -4.00 -1.47 20.76
CA PHE A 249 -5.34 -1.63 21.33
C PHE A 249 -5.42 -2.90 22.19
N LYS A 250 -5.67 -2.72 23.49
CA LYS A 250 -5.75 -3.82 24.49
C LYS A 250 -6.87 -3.56 25.48
N ASP A 251 -7.71 -4.56 25.72
CA ASP A 251 -8.79 -4.53 26.71
C ASP A 251 -9.71 -3.31 26.59
N GLY A 252 -10.03 -2.90 25.33
CA GLY A 252 -10.88 -1.76 25.03
C GLY A 252 -10.19 -0.40 25.22
N LYS A 253 -8.86 -0.35 25.28
CA LYS A 253 -8.07 0.88 25.42
C LYS A 253 -6.90 0.93 24.45
N TYR A 254 -6.57 2.13 24.03
CA TYR A 254 -5.39 2.45 23.26
C TYR A 254 -4.22 2.80 24.19
N VAL A 255 -3.23 1.91 24.30
CA VAL A 255 -2.11 2.00 25.24
C VAL A 255 -0.85 2.41 24.50
N MET A 256 -0.62 3.71 24.37
CA MET A 256 0.55 4.32 23.73
C MET A 256 1.71 4.34 24.74
N THR A 257 2.50 3.27 24.74
CA THR A 257 3.55 3.08 25.76
C THR A 257 4.72 4.03 25.59
N GLY A 258 5.04 4.39 24.37
CA GLY A 258 6.14 5.30 24.05
C GLY A 258 5.88 6.73 24.52
N GLU A 259 4.65 7.21 24.35
CA GLU A 259 4.22 8.52 24.87
C GLU A 259 3.71 8.46 26.32
N GLY A 260 3.58 7.26 26.91
CA GLY A 260 3.07 7.09 28.28
C GLY A 260 1.59 7.47 28.44
N LYS A 261 0.80 7.36 27.37
CA LYS A 261 -0.62 7.72 27.32
C LYS A 261 -1.50 6.50 27.23
N THR A 262 -2.69 6.56 27.80
CA THR A 262 -3.73 5.54 27.66
C THR A 262 -5.06 6.24 27.42
N PHE A 263 -5.75 5.83 26.38
CA PHE A 263 -7.01 6.41 25.97
C PHE A 263 -8.10 5.33 25.88
N ASP A 264 -9.33 5.73 26.13
CA ASP A 264 -10.52 5.08 25.60
C ASP A 264 -10.78 5.57 24.16
N GLN A 265 -11.86 5.12 23.55
CA GLN A 265 -12.24 5.50 22.19
C GLN A 265 -12.34 7.03 22.00
N ASP A 266 -13.07 7.70 22.89
CA ASP A 266 -13.29 9.15 22.82
C ASP A 266 -11.97 9.92 23.02
N GLY A 267 -11.12 9.46 23.94
CA GLY A 267 -9.80 10.00 24.18
C GLY A 267 -8.87 9.85 22.98
N MET A 268 -8.88 8.70 22.31
CA MET A 268 -8.05 8.46 21.10
C MET A 268 -8.51 9.34 19.94
N VAL A 269 -9.81 9.42 19.69
CA VAL A 269 -10.37 10.32 18.67
C VAL A 269 -10.07 11.78 19.00
N GLY A 270 -10.14 12.15 20.31
CA GLY A 270 -9.75 13.48 20.78
C GLY A 270 -8.29 13.81 20.54
N TYR A 271 -7.38 12.87 20.76
CA TYR A 271 -5.94 13.00 20.52
C TYR A 271 -5.64 13.22 19.02
N LEU A 272 -6.24 12.42 18.13
CA LEU A 272 -6.07 12.60 16.69
C LEU A 272 -6.65 13.93 16.19
N ALA A 273 -7.80 14.35 16.74
CA ALA A 273 -8.41 15.64 16.40
C ALA A 273 -7.51 16.82 16.81
N ASP A 274 -6.89 16.78 17.99
CA ASP A 274 -5.93 17.80 18.45
C ASP A 274 -4.72 17.91 17.52
N LEU A 275 -4.16 16.78 17.07
CA LEU A 275 -3.08 16.78 16.09
C LEU A 275 -3.51 17.45 14.77
N CYS A 276 -4.72 17.17 14.28
CA CYS A 276 -5.27 17.78 13.04
C CYS A 276 -5.57 19.28 13.19
N GLU A 277 -5.80 19.78 14.39
CA GLU A 277 -5.98 21.22 14.64
C GLU A 277 -4.66 21.98 14.63
N ARG A 278 -3.57 21.30 14.96
CA ARG A 278 -2.24 21.91 15.13
C ARG A 278 -1.33 21.73 13.93
N PHE A 279 -1.57 20.69 13.13
CA PHE A 279 -0.79 20.36 11.95
C PHE A 279 -1.69 20.16 10.73
N PRO A 280 -1.23 20.43 9.51
CA PRO A 280 -2.01 20.24 8.28
C PRO A 280 -2.13 18.77 7.89
N ILE A 281 -2.72 17.96 8.78
CA ILE A 281 -2.97 16.53 8.55
C ILE A 281 -4.27 16.40 7.77
N VAL A 282 -4.19 15.79 6.58
CA VAL A 282 -5.32 15.61 5.66
C VAL A 282 -5.71 14.15 5.47
N SER A 283 -4.89 13.21 5.97
CA SER A 283 -5.16 11.77 5.87
C SER A 283 -4.73 11.06 7.15
N ILE A 284 -5.59 10.17 7.67
CA ILE A 284 -5.30 9.29 8.81
C ILE A 284 -5.71 7.87 8.41
N GLU A 285 -4.75 6.96 8.41
CA GLU A 285 -4.93 5.54 8.21
C GLU A 285 -5.02 4.85 9.58
N ASP A 286 -5.98 3.92 9.70
CA ASP A 286 -6.22 3.08 10.88
C ASP A 286 -6.15 3.83 12.21
N GLY A 287 -6.89 4.95 12.27
CA GLY A 287 -7.00 5.79 13.47
C GLY A 287 -7.70 5.12 14.64
N CYS A 288 -8.45 4.03 14.39
CA CYS A 288 -9.02 3.12 15.38
C CYS A 288 -8.70 1.67 15.01
N ALA A 289 -8.77 0.76 15.99
CA ALA A 289 -8.49 -0.66 15.79
C ALA A 289 -9.49 -1.31 14.83
N GLU A 290 -9.07 -2.40 14.15
CA GLU A 290 -9.80 -3.07 13.06
C GLU A 290 -11.21 -3.55 13.43
N ASP A 291 -11.46 -3.87 14.71
CA ASP A 291 -12.74 -4.34 15.23
C ASP A 291 -13.43 -3.30 16.15
N ASP A 292 -12.85 -2.10 16.33
CA ASP A 292 -13.45 -1.02 17.12
C ASP A 292 -14.40 -0.16 16.27
N PHE A 293 -15.52 -0.73 15.84
CA PHE A 293 -16.50 -0.04 14.98
C PHE A 293 -17.12 1.20 15.63
N ASP A 294 -17.29 1.22 16.94
CA ASP A 294 -17.80 2.39 17.64
C ASP A 294 -16.79 3.53 17.64
N GLY A 295 -15.50 3.22 17.84
CA GLY A 295 -14.41 4.18 17.67
C GLY A 295 -14.32 4.72 16.24
N TRP A 296 -14.46 3.87 15.23
CA TRP A 296 -14.49 4.27 13.83
C TRP A 296 -15.66 5.19 13.48
N LYS A 297 -16.87 4.92 14.00
CA LYS A 297 -18.03 5.81 13.84
C LYS A 297 -17.76 7.18 14.44
N LEU A 298 -17.26 7.21 15.68
CA LEU A 298 -16.93 8.45 16.38
C LEU A 298 -15.84 9.24 15.64
N LEU A 299 -14.79 8.56 15.14
CA LEU A 299 -13.73 9.17 14.35
C LEU A 299 -14.27 9.76 13.05
N THR A 300 -15.14 9.00 12.35
CA THR A 300 -15.74 9.43 11.08
C THR A 300 -16.68 10.64 11.28
N GLU A 301 -17.49 10.64 12.32
CA GLU A 301 -18.36 11.78 12.67
C GLU A 301 -17.55 13.03 12.99
N ARG A 302 -16.40 12.89 13.69
CA ARG A 302 -15.62 14.03 14.16
C ARG A 302 -14.69 14.61 13.11
N LEU A 303 -14.07 13.77 12.27
CA LEU A 303 -13.02 14.18 11.33
C LEU A 303 -13.34 13.92 9.86
N GLY A 304 -14.30 13.06 9.53
CA GLY A 304 -14.50 12.56 8.18
C GLY A 304 -14.94 13.60 7.14
N ASP A 305 -15.36 14.80 7.55
CA ASP A 305 -15.68 15.91 6.63
C ASP A 305 -14.46 16.79 6.28
N ARG A 306 -13.34 16.63 6.97
CA ARG A 306 -12.13 17.45 6.77
C ARG A 306 -10.82 16.66 6.63
N VAL A 307 -10.82 15.39 7.00
CA VAL A 307 -9.67 14.49 6.95
C VAL A 307 -10.08 13.19 6.27
N GLN A 308 -9.30 12.75 5.30
CA GLN A 308 -9.47 11.44 4.69
C GLN A 308 -9.16 10.35 5.73
N LEU A 309 -10.14 9.56 6.07
CA LEU A 309 -10.00 8.43 6.99
C LEU A 309 -9.87 7.15 6.18
N VAL A 310 -8.70 6.53 6.25
CA VAL A 310 -8.33 5.36 5.44
C VAL A 310 -8.42 4.10 6.30
N GLY A 311 -9.20 3.11 5.84
CA GLY A 311 -9.21 1.78 6.45
C GLY A 311 -8.24 0.85 5.72
N ASP A 312 -7.18 0.40 6.42
CA ASP A 312 -6.29 -0.69 6.02
C ASP A 312 -6.76 -2.00 6.66
N ASP A 313 -6.44 -2.26 7.91
CA ASP A 313 -6.86 -3.47 8.63
C ASP A 313 -8.39 -3.55 8.78
N LEU A 314 -9.07 -2.41 8.82
CA LEU A 314 -10.54 -2.34 8.81
C LEU A 314 -11.15 -3.06 7.61
N PHE A 315 -10.60 -2.90 6.41
CA PHE A 315 -11.17 -3.40 5.15
C PHE A 315 -10.38 -4.52 4.50
N VAL A 316 -9.08 -4.61 4.74
CA VAL A 316 -8.13 -5.60 4.19
C VAL A 316 -8.30 -5.84 2.68
N THR A 317 -8.54 -4.78 1.91
CA THR A 317 -8.79 -4.83 0.45
C THR A 317 -9.97 -5.77 0.07
N ASN A 318 -10.83 -6.13 1.04
CA ASN A 318 -11.91 -7.09 0.84
C ASN A 318 -13.22 -6.39 0.39
N PRO A 319 -13.75 -6.68 -0.82
CA PRO A 319 -14.96 -6.07 -1.34
C PRO A 319 -16.18 -6.18 -0.42
N ALA A 320 -16.36 -7.34 0.25
CA ALA A 320 -17.50 -7.57 1.13
C ALA A 320 -17.39 -6.78 2.44
N ARG A 321 -16.17 -6.72 3.05
CA ARG A 321 -15.93 -5.91 4.25
C ARG A 321 -16.06 -4.42 3.95
N LEU A 322 -15.54 -3.97 2.79
CA LEU A 322 -15.70 -2.60 2.34
C LEU A 322 -17.19 -2.23 2.18
N ALA A 323 -17.96 -3.05 1.50
CA ALA A 323 -19.40 -2.81 1.30
C ALA A 323 -20.16 -2.73 2.63
N ALA A 324 -19.83 -3.58 3.60
CA ALA A 324 -20.40 -3.54 4.95
C ALA A 324 -20.03 -2.25 5.69
N GLY A 325 -18.76 -1.85 5.68
CA GLY A 325 -18.30 -0.62 6.33
C GLY A 325 -18.87 0.65 5.71
N ILE A 326 -19.02 0.69 4.38
CA ILE A 326 -19.73 1.78 3.68
C ILE A 326 -21.17 1.88 4.16
N GLY A 327 -21.85 0.72 4.28
CA GLY A 327 -23.24 0.67 4.77
C GLY A 327 -23.41 1.19 6.21
N GLU A 328 -22.36 1.07 7.03
CA GLU A 328 -22.31 1.58 8.40
C GLU A 328 -21.71 2.99 8.53
N GLY A 329 -21.24 3.58 7.43
CA GLY A 329 -20.64 4.91 7.41
C GLY A 329 -19.24 4.99 8.06
N LEU A 330 -18.47 3.90 8.02
CA LEU A 330 -17.12 3.82 8.58
C LEU A 330 -16.09 4.31 7.58
N ALA A 331 -15.14 5.15 8.01
CA ALA A 331 -14.07 5.70 7.18
C ALA A 331 -14.57 6.51 5.96
N LYS A 332 -13.69 6.88 5.04
CA LYS A 332 -13.98 7.59 3.77
C LYS A 332 -13.06 7.13 2.63
N SER A 333 -12.15 6.24 2.91
CA SER A 333 -11.14 5.73 1.99
C SER A 333 -10.78 4.29 2.33
N ILE A 334 -10.29 3.56 1.34
CA ILE A 334 -9.71 2.22 1.54
C ILE A 334 -8.25 2.21 1.11
N LEU A 335 -7.40 1.52 1.90
CA LEU A 335 -6.07 1.15 1.45
C LEU A 335 -6.15 -0.13 0.60
N ILE A 336 -5.47 -0.14 -0.54
CA ILE A 336 -5.50 -1.24 -1.50
C ILE A 336 -4.14 -1.94 -1.50
N LYS A 337 -4.09 -3.12 -0.93
CA LYS A 337 -2.92 -4.01 -0.90
C LYS A 337 -3.26 -5.30 -1.64
N VAL A 338 -2.72 -5.49 -2.83
CA VAL A 338 -3.07 -6.60 -3.73
C VAL A 338 -2.99 -8.00 -3.09
N ASN A 339 -2.04 -8.19 -2.16
CA ASN A 339 -1.84 -9.47 -1.49
C ASN A 339 -2.79 -9.72 -0.32
N GLN A 340 -3.48 -8.69 0.21
CA GLN A 340 -4.49 -8.87 1.27
C GLN A 340 -5.72 -9.61 0.78
N ILE A 341 -6.01 -9.53 -0.52
CA ILE A 341 -7.13 -10.23 -1.16
C ILE A 341 -6.67 -11.34 -2.11
N GLY A 342 -5.56 -11.17 -2.82
CA GLY A 342 -4.84 -12.22 -3.53
C GLY A 342 -5.19 -12.46 -4.99
N THR A 343 -6.05 -11.64 -5.62
CA THR A 343 -6.25 -11.60 -7.08
C THR A 343 -6.34 -10.16 -7.59
N LEU A 344 -6.01 -9.97 -8.86
CA LEU A 344 -6.17 -8.68 -9.54
C LEU A 344 -7.65 -8.30 -9.66
N SER A 345 -8.52 -9.24 -10.03
CA SER A 345 -9.95 -8.98 -10.21
C SER A 345 -10.63 -8.51 -8.93
N GLU A 346 -10.39 -9.18 -7.79
CA GLU A 346 -10.94 -8.75 -6.50
C GLU A 346 -10.36 -7.40 -6.04
N THR A 347 -9.08 -7.14 -6.35
CA THR A 347 -8.44 -5.84 -6.08
C THR A 347 -9.14 -4.72 -6.85
N LEU A 348 -9.38 -4.91 -8.15
CA LEU A 348 -10.08 -3.92 -8.98
C LEU A 348 -11.55 -3.75 -8.55
N ASP A 349 -12.21 -4.81 -8.12
CA ASP A 349 -13.57 -4.75 -7.58
C ASP A 349 -13.64 -3.91 -6.29
N ALA A 350 -12.65 -4.02 -5.40
CA ALA A 350 -12.57 -3.20 -4.20
C ALA A 350 -12.43 -1.70 -4.54
N VAL A 351 -11.59 -1.36 -5.51
CA VAL A 351 -11.43 0.03 -5.99
C VAL A 351 -12.74 0.55 -6.61
N ASP A 352 -13.39 -0.24 -7.45
CA ASP A 352 -14.66 0.15 -8.11
C ASP A 352 -15.79 0.38 -7.09
N ILE A 353 -15.92 -0.50 -6.09
CA ILE A 353 -16.89 -0.34 -4.99
C ILE A 353 -16.63 0.95 -4.21
N ALA A 354 -15.36 1.22 -3.85
CA ALA A 354 -15.00 2.46 -3.16
C ALA A 354 -15.42 3.70 -3.97
N HIS A 355 -15.01 3.77 -5.23
CA HIS A 355 -15.30 4.92 -6.10
C HIS A 355 -16.80 5.13 -6.33
N ARG A 356 -17.59 4.06 -6.55
CA ARG A 356 -19.04 4.14 -6.70
C ARG A 356 -19.76 4.61 -5.45
N ALA A 357 -19.18 4.37 -4.28
CA ALA A 357 -19.72 4.84 -3.01
C ALA A 357 -19.26 6.26 -2.63
N GLY A 358 -18.41 6.91 -3.46
CA GLY A 358 -17.80 8.19 -3.16
C GLY A 358 -16.66 8.12 -2.15
N TYR A 359 -16.12 6.91 -1.90
CA TYR A 359 -14.89 6.71 -1.14
C TYR A 359 -13.68 6.87 -2.06
N THR A 360 -12.58 7.33 -1.51
CA THR A 360 -11.29 7.30 -2.20
C THR A 360 -10.60 5.95 -2.02
N ALA A 361 -9.58 5.68 -2.83
CA ALA A 361 -8.73 4.51 -2.71
C ALA A 361 -7.26 4.94 -2.74
N VAL A 362 -6.42 4.31 -1.93
CA VAL A 362 -4.98 4.54 -1.90
C VAL A 362 -4.29 3.24 -2.30
N MET A 363 -3.62 3.21 -3.45
CA MET A 363 -2.82 2.06 -3.85
C MET A 363 -1.59 1.95 -2.96
N SER A 364 -1.32 0.77 -2.39
CA SER A 364 -0.31 0.63 -1.34
C SER A 364 0.66 -0.53 -1.58
N HIS A 365 1.89 -0.32 -1.16
CA HIS A 365 2.91 -1.34 -0.95
C HIS A 365 2.66 -2.16 0.31
N ARG A 366 3.61 -3.06 0.62
CA ARG A 366 3.75 -3.72 1.93
C ARG A 366 5.13 -3.42 2.52
N SER A 367 5.33 -3.77 3.80
CA SER A 367 6.64 -3.62 4.46
C SER A 367 7.73 -4.51 3.83
N GLY A 368 7.39 -5.72 3.40
CA GLY A 368 8.25 -6.59 2.58
C GLY A 368 7.91 -6.44 1.10
N GLU A 369 8.77 -5.76 0.37
CA GLU A 369 8.62 -5.48 -1.06
C GLU A 369 9.74 -6.12 -1.88
N THR A 370 9.58 -6.04 -3.21
CA THR A 370 10.57 -6.41 -4.21
C THR A 370 10.76 -5.24 -5.17
N GLU A 371 11.52 -5.42 -6.26
CA GLU A 371 11.64 -4.44 -7.35
C GLU A 371 10.38 -4.38 -8.24
N ASP A 372 9.40 -5.26 -8.03
CA ASP A 372 8.14 -5.23 -8.78
C ASP A 372 7.44 -3.89 -8.59
N SER A 373 7.01 -3.29 -9.70
CA SER A 373 6.40 -1.96 -9.74
C SER A 373 4.92 -1.98 -10.13
N THR A 374 4.28 -3.14 -10.11
CA THR A 374 2.88 -3.33 -10.56
C THR A 374 1.91 -2.33 -9.93
N ILE A 375 2.07 -2.02 -8.64
CA ILE A 375 1.17 -1.08 -7.94
C ILE A 375 1.25 0.35 -8.50
N ALA A 376 2.36 0.74 -9.12
CA ALA A 376 2.45 2.03 -9.81
C ALA A 376 1.56 2.05 -11.07
N ASP A 377 1.60 0.98 -11.87
CA ASP A 377 0.71 0.82 -13.02
C ASP A 377 -0.75 0.72 -12.58
N LEU A 378 -1.06 -0.01 -11.50
CA LEU A 378 -2.41 -0.14 -10.95
C LEU A 378 -2.97 1.21 -10.46
N ALA A 379 -2.16 2.04 -9.82
CA ALA A 379 -2.59 3.36 -9.37
C ALA A 379 -3.06 4.24 -10.53
N VAL A 380 -2.33 4.21 -11.66
CA VAL A 380 -2.72 4.95 -12.85
C VAL A 380 -3.87 4.27 -13.60
N ALA A 381 -3.87 2.92 -13.69
CA ALA A 381 -4.93 2.17 -14.36
C ALA A 381 -6.31 2.42 -13.74
N THR A 382 -6.37 2.51 -12.43
CA THR A 382 -7.62 2.73 -11.68
C THR A 382 -7.98 4.20 -11.50
N ASN A 383 -7.07 5.13 -11.85
CA ASN A 383 -7.20 6.56 -11.52
C ASN A 383 -7.51 6.81 -10.03
N CYS A 384 -7.00 5.96 -9.12
CA CYS A 384 -7.29 6.09 -7.69
C CYS A 384 -6.75 7.40 -7.06
N GLY A 385 -5.82 8.04 -7.75
CA GLY A 385 -5.32 9.38 -7.40
C GLY A 385 -4.29 9.40 -6.28
N GLN A 386 -4.05 8.30 -5.59
CA GLN A 386 -3.12 8.25 -4.46
C GLN A 386 -2.32 6.95 -4.45
N ILE A 387 -1.05 7.03 -4.01
CA ILE A 387 -0.17 5.87 -3.82
C ILE A 387 0.64 6.02 -2.53
N LYS A 388 0.63 4.99 -1.69
CA LYS A 388 1.46 4.84 -0.50
C LYS A 388 2.51 3.79 -0.79
N THR A 389 3.77 4.18 -1.02
CA THR A 389 4.84 3.25 -1.43
C THR A 389 6.18 3.52 -0.74
N GLY A 390 6.10 3.95 0.53
CA GLY A 390 7.26 4.18 1.38
C GLY A 390 7.96 5.50 1.10
N SER A 391 9.22 5.56 1.46
CA SER A 391 10.06 6.76 1.37
C SER A 391 10.85 6.83 0.06
N LEU A 392 11.74 7.82 0.00
CA LEU A 392 12.61 8.16 -1.13
C LEU A 392 13.98 7.48 -1.03
N ALA A 393 14.05 6.39 -0.28
CA ALA A 393 15.23 5.56 -0.10
C ALA A 393 14.82 4.08 -0.19
N ARG A 394 15.79 3.20 -0.48
CA ARG A 394 15.66 1.77 -0.78
C ARG A 394 15.03 1.52 -2.17
N SER A 395 15.67 0.66 -2.97
CA SER A 395 15.27 0.41 -4.36
C SER A 395 13.91 -0.26 -4.50
N ASP A 396 13.49 -1.03 -3.51
CA ASP A 396 12.16 -1.64 -3.41
C ASP A 396 11.03 -0.58 -3.36
N ARG A 397 11.33 0.63 -2.86
CA ARG A 397 10.38 1.77 -2.84
C ARG A 397 10.54 2.63 -4.08
N THR A 398 11.77 3.05 -4.38
CA THR A 398 12.04 3.95 -5.51
C THR A 398 11.72 3.31 -6.86
N ALA A 399 11.68 1.99 -6.99
CA ALA A 399 11.23 1.30 -8.21
C ALA A 399 9.81 1.74 -8.63
N LYS A 400 8.88 1.91 -7.67
CA LYS A 400 7.50 2.34 -7.92
C LYS A 400 7.44 3.81 -8.35
N TYR A 401 8.20 4.69 -7.67
CA TYR A 401 8.31 6.10 -8.07
C TYR A 401 8.93 6.26 -9.45
N ASN A 402 9.99 5.51 -9.75
CA ASN A 402 10.63 5.52 -11.07
C ASN A 402 9.68 5.01 -12.18
N GLN A 403 8.81 4.05 -11.87
CA GLN A 403 7.79 3.59 -12.81
C GLN A 403 6.75 4.68 -13.08
N LEU A 404 6.31 5.41 -12.06
CA LEU A 404 5.40 6.55 -12.23
C LEU A 404 6.00 7.67 -13.06
N LEU A 405 7.32 7.96 -12.93
CA LEU A 405 8.02 8.90 -13.81
C LEU A 405 8.00 8.44 -15.28
N ARG A 406 8.21 7.13 -15.55
CA ARG A 406 8.11 6.58 -16.90
C ARG A 406 6.68 6.68 -17.44
N ILE A 407 5.68 6.44 -16.62
CA ILE A 407 4.28 6.58 -17.00
C ILE A 407 3.95 8.05 -17.29
N GLU A 408 4.44 8.99 -16.47
CA GLU A 408 4.29 10.43 -16.71
C GLU A 408 4.86 10.83 -18.10
N GLU A 409 6.07 10.35 -18.42
CA GLU A 409 6.70 10.58 -19.71
C GLU A 409 5.87 9.99 -20.88
N MET A 410 5.36 8.75 -20.72
CA MET A 410 4.52 8.11 -21.73
C MET A 410 3.17 8.81 -21.94
N LEU A 411 2.60 9.40 -20.90
CA LEU A 411 1.35 10.15 -20.98
C LEU A 411 1.54 11.54 -21.58
N GLY A 412 2.70 12.17 -21.36
CA GLY A 412 2.97 13.54 -21.80
C GLY A 412 1.88 14.51 -21.38
N ASP A 413 1.45 15.39 -22.27
CA ASP A 413 0.40 16.39 -21.99
C ASP A 413 -0.99 15.80 -21.69
N GLN A 414 -1.18 14.48 -21.83
CA GLN A 414 -2.44 13.81 -21.48
C GLN A 414 -2.48 13.38 -20.01
N GLY A 415 -1.34 13.34 -19.34
CA GLY A 415 -1.24 13.05 -17.92
C GLY A 415 -1.88 14.15 -17.07
N ALA A 416 -2.51 13.76 -15.96
CA ALA A 416 -3.04 14.70 -14.97
C ALA A 416 -2.53 14.29 -13.60
N TYR A 417 -1.78 15.16 -12.95
CA TYR A 417 -1.38 14.92 -11.56
C TYR A 417 -2.58 15.15 -10.62
N TYR A 418 -2.81 14.24 -9.70
CA TYR A 418 -3.97 14.31 -8.81
C TYR A 418 -3.86 15.48 -7.82
N GLY A 419 -2.65 15.72 -7.29
CA GLY A 419 -2.33 16.90 -6.48
C GLY A 419 -3.29 17.12 -5.32
N ASP A 420 -3.96 18.28 -5.32
CA ASP A 420 -4.93 18.69 -4.30
C ASP A 420 -6.30 17.99 -4.43
N GLY A 421 -6.50 17.15 -5.45
CA GLY A 421 -7.74 16.41 -5.65
C GLY A 421 -8.15 15.50 -4.49
N MET A 422 -7.20 15.14 -3.63
CA MET A 422 -7.44 14.39 -2.41
C MET A 422 -7.96 15.24 -1.24
N LEU A 423 -7.83 16.56 -1.30
CA LEU A 423 -8.27 17.45 -0.23
C LEU A 423 -9.80 17.52 -0.23
N LEU A 424 -10.40 17.29 0.94
CA LEU A 424 -11.83 17.46 1.14
C LEU A 424 -12.15 18.97 1.11
N LYS A 425 -13.06 19.35 0.21
CA LYS A 425 -13.46 20.75 -0.02
C LYS A 425 -14.74 21.08 0.69
#